data_997ff47334b705afbf5ec23daab90c7f
#
_entry.id   997ff47334b705afbf5ec23daab90c7f
#
_cell.length_a   1.000
_cell.length_b   1.000
_cell.length_c   1.000
_cell.angle_alpha   90.00
_cell.angle_beta   90.00
_cell.angle_gamma   90.00
#
_symmetry.space_group_name_H-M   'P 1'
#
loop_
_entity.id
_entity.type
_entity.pdbx_description
1 polymer ?
#
loop_
_entity_poly.entity_id
_entity_poly.type
_entity_poly.pdbx_seq_one_letter_code
_entity_poly.pdbx_strand_id
1 'polypeptide(L)'
;MGVAFMCLLQVCRNLLFIFLVFISSIVYADQDSITKENIKKFYNAIVSIDSKVPEEARTAKSLGTIRQGSGVIIDGNNILTIGYIVVEASEIIIGLPDGKQIPGKLTGYDHSSGFGIVSPIIKTKLTPLELGDSNKIELDDALLILPSPQKGIGSIVKMVSRRPFVGWWEYLLEKPIYTIPMNQSWAGAPLVNSNGXX
;
A
#
# COMPACT_ATOMS: atom_id res chain seq x y z
N MET A 1 23.73 -46.64 -45.94
CA MET A 1 23.79 -45.17 -45.74
C MET A 1 22.57 -44.54 -45.10
N GLY A 2 21.44 -45.21 -45.05
CA GLY A 2 20.17 -44.64 -44.47
C GLY A 2 20.06 -44.61 -42.97
N VAL A 3 20.62 -45.58 -42.24
CA VAL A 3 20.42 -45.74 -40.79
C VAL A 3 21.19 -44.69 -39.98
N ALA A 4 22.40 -44.32 -40.41
CA ALA A 4 23.22 -43.32 -39.76
C ALA A 4 22.61 -41.91 -39.85
N PHE A 5 21.96 -41.60 -40.95
CA PHE A 5 21.32 -40.32 -41.19
C PHE A 5 20.04 -40.15 -40.35
N MET A 6 19.29 -41.22 -40.19
CA MET A 6 18.09 -41.20 -39.32
C MET A 6 18.46 -41.01 -37.83
N CYS A 7 19.53 -41.63 -37.37
CA CYS A 7 19.99 -41.51 -36.00
C CYS A 7 20.44 -40.07 -35.69
N LEU A 8 21.14 -39.41 -36.61
CA LEU A 8 21.58 -38.04 -36.46
C LEU A 8 20.43 -37.04 -36.38
N LEU A 9 19.41 -37.22 -37.19
CA LEU A 9 18.18 -36.41 -37.15
C LEU A 9 17.42 -36.56 -35.84
N GLN A 10 17.35 -37.77 -35.28
CA GLN A 10 16.70 -38.04 -34.00
C GLN A 10 17.44 -37.37 -32.85
N VAL A 11 18.77 -37.41 -32.84
CA VAL A 11 19.60 -36.77 -31.80
C VAL A 11 19.45 -35.24 -31.87
N CYS A 12 19.48 -34.65 -33.07
CA CYS A 12 19.29 -33.20 -33.27
C CYS A 12 17.92 -32.77 -32.84
N ARG A 13 16.86 -33.54 -33.10
CA ARG A 13 15.48 -33.23 -32.67
C ARG A 13 15.37 -33.27 -31.16
N ASN A 14 15.97 -34.24 -30.52
CA ASN A 14 15.92 -34.36 -29.06
C ASN A 14 16.73 -33.25 -28.36
N LEU A 15 17.88 -32.85 -28.92
CA LEU A 15 18.69 -31.73 -28.44
C LEU A 15 17.94 -30.41 -28.57
N LEU A 16 17.23 -30.21 -29.67
CA LEU A 16 16.41 -29.00 -29.90
C LEU A 16 15.25 -28.93 -28.90
N PHE A 17 14.62 -30.06 -28.58
CA PHE A 17 13.54 -30.14 -27.63
C PHE A 17 14.04 -29.83 -26.21
N ILE A 18 15.18 -30.35 -25.81
CA ILE A 18 15.83 -30.07 -24.51
C ILE A 18 16.19 -28.59 -24.41
N PHE A 19 16.71 -27.99 -25.49
CA PHE A 19 17.07 -26.58 -25.53
C PHE A 19 15.83 -25.68 -25.41
N LEU A 20 14.73 -26.03 -26.06
CA LEU A 20 13.45 -25.29 -25.95
C LEU A 20 12.85 -25.38 -24.55
N VAL A 21 12.96 -26.54 -23.88
CA VAL A 21 12.47 -26.69 -22.51
C VAL A 21 13.34 -25.88 -21.54
N PHE A 22 14.64 -25.78 -21.79
CA PHE A 22 15.54 -24.97 -20.95
C PHE A 22 15.28 -23.47 -21.10
N ILE A 23 14.94 -22.98 -22.30
CA ILE A 23 14.62 -21.56 -22.52
C ILE A 23 13.29 -21.20 -21.83
N SER A 24 12.32 -22.10 -21.82
CA SER A 24 11.04 -21.83 -21.16
C SER A 24 11.16 -21.75 -19.63
N SER A 25 12.15 -22.39 -19.03
CA SER A 25 12.38 -22.30 -17.58
C SER A 25 13.14 -21.01 -17.15
N ILE A 26 13.82 -20.34 -18.07
CA ILE A 26 14.53 -19.09 -17.74
C ILE A 26 13.60 -17.87 -17.75
N VAL A 27 12.49 -17.93 -18.51
CA VAL A 27 11.57 -16.80 -18.63
C VAL A 27 10.63 -16.65 -17.39
N TYR A 28 10.57 -17.65 -16.52
CA TYR A 28 9.70 -17.62 -15.32
C TYR A 28 10.38 -17.08 -14.05
N ALA A 29 11.61 -16.55 -14.15
CA ALA A 29 12.41 -16.24 -12.96
C ALA A 29 12.35 -14.78 -12.51
N ASP A 30 11.49 -13.93 -13.10
CA ASP A 30 11.43 -12.53 -12.73
C ASP A 30 9.98 -12.03 -12.55
N GLN A 31 9.22 -12.75 -11.76
CA GLN A 31 8.06 -12.15 -11.08
C GLN A 31 8.52 -11.91 -9.65
N ASP A 32 8.76 -10.66 -9.30
CA ASP A 32 8.97 -10.22 -7.92
C ASP A 32 7.79 -10.72 -7.07
N SER A 33 7.93 -11.94 -6.59
CA SER A 33 6.92 -12.52 -5.71
C SER A 33 6.95 -11.76 -4.40
N ILE A 34 5.83 -11.18 -4.03
CA ILE A 34 5.62 -10.59 -2.72
C ILE A 34 5.87 -11.70 -1.69
N THR A 35 7.04 -11.70 -1.10
CA THR A 35 7.42 -12.73 -0.12
C THR A 35 6.84 -12.38 1.25
N LYS A 36 6.72 -13.39 2.10
CA LYS A 36 6.30 -13.19 3.51
C LYS A 36 7.21 -12.19 4.24
N GLU A 37 8.49 -12.17 3.88
CA GLU A 37 9.48 -11.26 4.46
C GLU A 37 9.20 -9.81 4.05
N ASN A 38 8.88 -9.58 2.78
CA ASN A 38 8.51 -8.26 2.29
C ASN A 38 7.25 -7.75 2.99
N ILE A 39 6.23 -8.59 3.11
CA ILE A 39 4.98 -8.23 3.82
C ILE A 39 5.28 -7.81 5.26
N LYS A 40 6.13 -8.54 5.96
CA LYS A 40 6.53 -8.20 7.33
C LYS A 40 7.24 -6.85 7.39
N LYS A 41 8.13 -6.58 6.43
CA LYS A 41 8.81 -5.28 6.31
C LYS A 41 7.80 -4.15 6.14
N PHE A 42 6.80 -4.34 5.27
CA PHE A 42 5.77 -3.32 5.04
C PHE A 42 4.98 -3.05 6.31
N TYR A 43 4.55 -4.09 7.02
CA TYR A 43 3.78 -3.92 8.26
C TYR A 43 4.55 -3.19 9.36
N ASN A 44 5.89 -3.21 9.34
CA ASN A 44 6.71 -2.45 10.29
C ASN A 44 6.63 -0.93 10.06
N ALA A 45 6.12 -0.50 8.91
CA ALA A 45 5.93 0.91 8.59
C ALA A 45 4.47 1.36 8.71
N ILE A 46 3.55 0.47 9.11
CA ILE A 46 2.12 0.76 9.14
C ILE A 46 1.65 0.86 10.59
N VAL A 47 0.96 1.93 10.91
CA VAL A 47 0.47 2.24 12.26
C VAL A 47 -1.06 2.31 12.27
N SER A 48 -1.67 2.08 13.42
CA SER A 48 -3.07 2.47 13.61
C SER A 48 -3.14 3.92 14.09
N ILE A 49 -4.23 4.59 13.73
CA ILE A 49 -4.53 5.94 14.18
C ILE A 49 -5.92 5.92 14.76
N ASP A 50 -6.03 6.36 16.00
CA ASP A 50 -7.30 6.56 16.71
C ASP A 50 -7.36 8.02 17.13
N SER A 51 -8.43 8.72 16.78
CA SER A 51 -8.56 10.13 17.12
C SER A 51 -9.91 10.46 17.75
N LYS A 52 -9.88 11.46 18.63
CA LYS A 52 -11.09 12.06 19.21
C LYS A 52 -11.22 13.49 18.72
N VAL A 53 -12.41 13.84 18.30
CA VAL A 53 -12.74 15.18 17.78
C VAL A 53 -13.79 15.76 18.73
N PRO A 54 -13.68 17.03 19.17
CA PRO A 54 -14.68 17.66 20.01
C PRO A 54 -16.07 17.67 19.33
N GLU A 55 -17.12 17.55 20.13
CA GLU A 55 -18.50 17.52 19.62
C GLU A 55 -18.89 18.81 18.88
N GLU A 56 -18.30 19.93 19.31
CA GLU A 56 -18.50 21.25 18.70
C GLU A 56 -17.71 21.48 17.42
N ALA A 57 -16.81 20.57 17.03
CA ALA A 57 -16.03 20.71 15.80
C ALA A 57 -16.94 20.70 14.57
N ARG A 58 -16.55 21.43 13.53
CA ARG A 58 -17.34 21.57 12.28
C ARG A 58 -17.60 20.21 11.63
N THR A 59 -16.60 19.32 11.66
CA THR A 59 -16.70 18.00 11.01
C THR A 59 -17.31 16.92 11.92
N ALA A 60 -17.60 17.22 13.18
CA ALA A 60 -18.09 16.21 14.14
C ALA A 60 -19.42 15.58 13.70
N LYS A 61 -20.35 16.41 13.21
CA LYS A 61 -21.69 15.95 12.79
C LYS A 61 -21.67 15.02 11.58
N SER A 62 -20.73 15.22 10.68
CA SER A 62 -20.66 14.48 9.42
C SER A 62 -19.71 13.29 9.47
N LEU A 63 -18.60 13.39 10.22
CA LEU A 63 -17.54 12.37 10.29
C LEU A 63 -17.49 11.65 11.64
N GLY A 64 -18.28 12.09 12.61
CA GLY A 64 -18.24 11.53 13.96
C GLY A 64 -17.12 12.11 14.82
N THR A 65 -17.20 11.83 16.11
CA THR A 65 -16.23 12.31 17.11
C THR A 65 -15.14 11.29 17.42
N ILE A 66 -15.36 10.02 17.10
CA ILE A 66 -14.36 8.95 17.23
C ILE A 66 -14.03 8.47 15.82
N ARG A 67 -12.77 8.63 15.42
CA ARG A 67 -12.35 8.25 14.08
C ARG A 67 -11.15 7.31 14.15
N GLN A 68 -11.09 6.39 13.23
CA GLN A 68 -10.09 5.32 13.25
C GLN A 68 -9.61 5.02 11.84
N GLY A 69 -8.37 4.60 11.76
CA GLY A 69 -7.81 4.15 10.48
C GLY A 69 -6.36 3.75 10.62
N SER A 70 -5.68 3.77 9.49
CA SER A 70 -4.27 3.42 9.39
C SER A 70 -3.47 4.65 8.96
N GLY A 71 -2.17 4.55 9.10
CA GLY A 71 -1.23 5.49 8.54
C GLY A 71 0.06 4.78 8.15
N VAL A 72 0.83 5.38 7.26
CA VAL A 72 2.12 4.84 6.84
C VAL A 72 3.24 5.81 7.26
N ILE A 73 4.27 5.26 7.85
CA ILE A 73 5.47 6.02 8.24
C ILE A 73 6.23 6.33 6.94
N ILE A 74 6.37 7.62 6.62
CA ILE A 74 7.01 8.08 5.37
C ILE A 74 8.43 8.61 5.59
N ASP A 75 8.76 8.93 6.85
CA ASP A 75 10.12 9.29 7.25
C ASP A 75 10.28 9.02 8.75
N GLY A 76 11.42 9.40 9.31
CA GLY A 76 11.74 9.10 10.71
C GLY A 76 10.82 9.72 11.75
N ASN A 77 9.92 10.62 11.35
CA ASN A 77 9.03 11.31 12.31
C ASN A 77 7.63 11.58 11.78
N ASN A 78 7.33 11.31 10.51
CA ASN A 78 6.06 11.67 9.90
C ASN A 78 5.28 10.42 9.44
N ILE A 79 3.99 10.45 9.71
CA ILE A 79 3.04 9.41 9.34
C ILE A 79 2.00 10.04 8.41
N LEU A 80 1.90 9.52 7.21
CA LEU A 80 0.90 9.94 6.23
C LEU A 80 -0.38 9.14 6.47
N THR A 81 -1.52 9.84 6.47
CA THR A 81 -2.84 9.21 6.58
C THR A 81 -3.86 10.00 5.76
N ILE A 82 -5.08 9.50 5.68
CA ILE A 82 -6.17 10.26 5.10
C ILE A 82 -6.67 11.30 6.11
N GLY A 83 -6.82 12.52 5.66
CA GLY A 83 -7.00 13.67 6.55
C GLY A 83 -8.27 13.65 7.39
N TYR A 84 -9.37 13.06 6.88
CA TYR A 84 -10.62 13.04 7.63
C TYR A 84 -10.50 12.32 8.99
N ILE A 85 -9.53 11.41 9.12
CA ILE A 85 -9.32 10.72 10.41
C ILE A 85 -8.83 11.71 11.47
N VAL A 86 -8.02 12.70 11.09
CA VAL A 86 -7.25 13.52 12.03
C VAL A 86 -7.64 15.01 12.04
N VAL A 87 -8.45 15.46 11.08
CA VAL A 87 -8.86 16.86 11.03
C VAL A 87 -9.70 17.24 12.27
N GLU A 88 -9.36 18.36 12.89
CA GLU A 88 -9.99 18.87 14.11
C GLU A 88 -9.86 17.95 15.35
N ALA A 89 -8.97 16.95 15.29
CA ALA A 89 -8.76 16.05 16.42
C ALA A 89 -8.09 16.77 17.59
N SER A 90 -8.68 16.66 18.78
CA SER A 90 -8.10 17.12 20.05
C SER A 90 -7.15 16.09 20.66
N GLU A 91 -7.33 14.81 20.28
CA GLU A 91 -6.48 13.71 20.75
C GLU A 91 -6.21 12.78 19.58
N ILE A 92 -4.96 12.38 19.40
CA ILE A 92 -4.55 11.39 18.40
C ILE A 92 -3.65 10.37 19.11
N ILE A 93 -4.00 9.10 18.99
CA ILE A 93 -3.19 7.98 19.49
C ILE A 93 -2.69 7.18 18.29
N ILE A 94 -1.38 6.96 18.24
CA ILE A 94 -0.71 6.16 17.22
C ILE A 94 -0.42 4.79 17.84
N GLY A 95 -0.94 3.73 17.24
CA GLY A 95 -0.60 2.36 17.61
C GLY A 95 0.52 1.84 16.72
N LEU A 96 1.67 1.62 17.32
CA LEU A 96 2.88 1.17 16.63
C LEU A 96 2.82 -0.33 16.26
N PRO A 97 3.64 -0.78 15.30
CA PRO A 97 3.67 -2.20 14.92
C PRO A 97 4.02 -3.16 16.07
N ASP A 98 4.77 -2.69 17.08
CA ASP A 98 5.12 -3.48 18.26
C ASP A 98 3.99 -3.53 19.31
N GLY A 99 2.86 -2.90 19.03
CA GLY A 99 1.69 -2.87 19.89
C GLY A 99 1.66 -1.71 20.88
N LYS A 100 2.73 -0.90 20.97
CA LYS A 100 2.73 0.28 21.85
C LYS A 100 1.83 1.36 21.31
N GLN A 101 1.19 2.09 22.20
CA GLN A 101 0.40 3.28 21.87
C GLN A 101 1.13 4.53 22.34
N ILE A 102 1.22 5.50 21.46
CA ILE A 102 1.92 6.76 21.75
C ILE A 102 1.05 7.94 21.31
N PRO A 103 1.15 9.09 21.99
CA PRO A 103 0.40 10.27 21.56
C PRO A 103 1.00 10.87 20.29
N GLY A 104 0.10 11.31 19.41
CA GLY A 104 0.44 12.00 18.17
C GLY A 104 -0.17 13.38 18.09
N LYS A 105 0.28 14.16 17.13
CA LYS A 105 -0.30 15.46 16.80
C LYS A 105 -0.39 15.62 15.30
N LEU A 106 -1.41 16.30 14.84
CA LEU A 106 -1.55 16.72 13.43
C LEU A 106 -0.52 17.83 13.17
N THR A 107 0.36 17.60 12.21
CA THR A 107 1.42 18.56 11.86
C THR A 107 1.28 19.10 10.44
N GLY A 108 0.44 18.48 9.62
CA GLY A 108 0.15 18.97 8.28
C GLY A 108 -1.19 18.45 7.79
N TYR A 109 -1.89 19.27 7.01
CA TYR A 109 -3.13 18.88 6.36
C TYR A 109 -3.17 19.56 4.99
N ASP A 110 -3.35 18.79 3.95
CA ASP A 110 -3.51 19.32 2.61
C ASP A 110 -4.97 19.20 2.16
N HIS A 111 -5.64 20.32 2.05
CA HIS A 111 -7.04 20.37 1.63
C HIS A 111 -7.23 19.95 0.18
N SER A 112 -6.21 20.06 -0.66
CA SER A 112 -6.34 19.71 -2.09
C SER A 112 -6.32 18.21 -2.33
N SER A 113 -5.47 17.48 -1.61
CA SER A 113 -5.36 16.01 -1.73
C SER A 113 -6.17 15.25 -0.68
N GLY A 114 -6.54 15.91 0.41
CA GLY A 114 -7.20 15.27 1.55
C GLY A 114 -6.25 14.46 2.45
N PHE A 115 -4.94 14.66 2.33
CA PHE A 115 -3.96 13.96 3.19
C PHE A 115 -3.71 14.72 4.49
N GLY A 116 -3.41 13.96 5.54
CA GLY A 116 -2.95 14.48 6.82
C GLY A 116 -1.60 13.90 7.21
N ILE A 117 -0.77 14.70 7.88
CA ILE A 117 0.50 14.27 8.45
C ILE A 117 0.38 14.29 9.97
N VAL A 118 0.66 13.14 10.59
CA VAL A 118 0.70 12.99 12.04
C VAL A 118 2.13 12.74 12.47
N SER A 119 2.57 13.40 13.53
CA SER A 119 3.89 13.17 14.11
C SER A 119 3.76 12.74 15.56
N PRO A 120 4.56 11.77 16.04
CA PRO A 120 4.60 11.45 17.46
C PRO A 120 5.00 12.67 18.30
N ILE A 121 4.37 12.83 19.45
CA ILE A 121 4.73 13.89 20.41
C ILE A 121 6.00 13.48 21.16
N ILE A 122 6.16 12.18 21.40
CA ILE A 122 7.32 11.64 22.09
C ILE A 122 8.35 11.11 21.08
N LYS A 123 9.62 11.23 21.42
CA LYS A 123 10.70 10.74 20.58
C LYS A 123 10.61 9.21 20.43
N THR A 124 10.50 8.73 19.22
CA THR A 124 10.41 7.30 18.92
C THR A 124 11.13 6.99 17.61
N LYS A 125 11.63 5.77 17.50
CA LYS A 125 12.27 5.34 16.26
C LYS A 125 11.22 4.72 15.36
N LEU A 126 11.00 5.34 14.21
CA LEU A 126 10.07 4.85 13.19
C LEU A 126 10.88 4.35 11.99
N THR A 127 10.39 3.28 11.37
CA THR A 127 10.98 2.73 10.14
C THR A 127 10.08 3.09 8.97
N PRO A 128 10.51 3.98 8.08
CA PRO A 128 9.63 4.43 6.99
C PRO A 128 9.51 3.40 5.87
N LEU A 129 8.40 3.49 5.16
CA LEU A 129 8.21 2.86 3.86
C LEU A 129 8.60 3.86 2.78
N GLU A 130 9.28 3.38 1.76
CA GLU A 130 9.67 4.23 0.64
C GLU A 130 8.45 4.58 -0.22
N LEU A 131 8.32 5.86 -0.57
CA LEU A 131 7.23 6.32 -1.44
C LEU A 131 7.51 5.94 -2.88
N GLY A 132 6.55 5.32 -3.52
CA GLY A 132 6.61 4.94 -4.93
C GLY A 132 6.16 6.06 -5.86
N ASP A 133 6.22 5.78 -7.15
CA ASP A 133 5.70 6.68 -8.19
C ASP A 133 4.38 6.10 -8.71
N SER A 134 3.27 6.68 -8.29
CA SER A 134 1.93 6.22 -8.67
C SER A 134 1.69 6.28 -10.19
N ASN A 135 2.44 7.12 -10.93
CA ASN A 135 2.30 7.20 -12.39
C ASN A 135 2.77 5.94 -13.11
N LYS A 136 3.60 5.13 -12.46
CA LYS A 136 4.13 3.88 -13.03
C LYS A 136 3.19 2.69 -12.89
N ILE A 137 2.09 2.85 -12.13
CA ILE A 137 1.12 1.78 -11.94
C ILE A 137 0.22 1.71 -13.18
N GLU A 138 0.10 0.52 -13.76
CA GLU A 138 -0.67 0.27 -14.97
C GLU A 138 -1.94 -0.55 -14.72
N LEU A 139 -2.79 -0.60 -15.72
CA LEU A 139 -4.05 -1.36 -15.65
C LEU A 139 -3.75 -2.83 -15.38
N ASP A 140 -4.52 -3.46 -14.52
CA ASP A 140 -4.36 -4.86 -14.07
C ASP A 140 -3.14 -5.14 -13.19
N ASP A 141 -2.31 -4.14 -12.86
CA ASP A 141 -1.22 -4.34 -11.89
C ASP A 141 -1.77 -4.85 -10.56
N ALA A 142 -1.10 -5.86 -10.02
CA ALA A 142 -1.38 -6.40 -8.69
C ALA A 142 -0.73 -5.53 -7.62
N LEU A 143 -1.54 -5.07 -6.68
CA LEU A 143 -1.13 -4.18 -5.60
C LEU A 143 -1.61 -4.75 -4.26
N LEU A 144 -1.05 -4.26 -3.16
CA LEU A 144 -1.48 -4.62 -1.81
C LEU A 144 -2.09 -3.41 -1.12
N ILE A 145 -3.30 -3.56 -0.58
CA ILE A 145 -3.83 -2.64 0.42
C ILE A 145 -3.47 -3.23 1.78
N LEU A 146 -2.74 -2.47 2.60
CA LEU A 146 -2.22 -2.96 3.87
C LEU A 146 -2.69 -2.07 5.03
N PRO A 147 -3.89 -2.31 5.58
CA PRO A 147 -4.29 -1.63 6.80
C PRO A 147 -3.41 -2.05 7.99
N SER A 148 -3.35 -1.25 9.03
CA SER A 148 -2.73 -1.65 10.28
C SER A 148 -3.36 -2.95 10.78
N PRO A 149 -2.56 -3.90 11.30
CA PRO A 149 -3.11 -5.16 11.83
C PRO A 149 -4.19 -4.98 12.90
N GLN A 150 -4.18 -3.85 13.61
CA GLN A 150 -5.20 -3.53 14.60
C GLN A 150 -6.53 -3.07 13.97
N LYS A 151 -6.51 -2.70 12.68
CA LYS A 151 -7.68 -2.13 11.98
C LYS A 151 -8.23 -3.04 10.89
N GLY A 152 -7.49 -4.04 10.46
CA GLY A 152 -8.00 -4.94 9.43
C GLY A 152 -6.97 -5.87 8.82
N ILE A 153 -7.41 -6.54 7.78
CA ILE A 153 -6.58 -7.52 7.06
C ILE A 153 -6.25 -6.95 5.68
N GLY A 154 -4.99 -7.09 5.30
CA GLY A 154 -4.53 -6.68 3.98
C GLY A 154 -5.11 -7.54 2.86
N SER A 155 -5.19 -6.99 1.67
CA SER A 155 -5.73 -7.70 0.50
C SER A 155 -4.94 -7.38 -0.75
N ILE A 156 -4.82 -8.36 -1.62
CA ILE A 156 -4.32 -8.15 -2.98
C ILE A 156 -5.47 -7.57 -3.80
N VAL A 157 -5.17 -6.50 -4.51
CA VAL A 157 -6.13 -5.81 -5.38
C VAL A 157 -5.50 -5.58 -6.74
N LYS A 158 -6.32 -5.28 -7.74
CA LYS A 158 -5.85 -4.88 -9.08
C LYS A 158 -6.27 -3.45 -9.37
N MET A 159 -5.41 -2.70 -10.02
CA MET A 159 -5.79 -1.40 -10.57
C MET A 159 -6.75 -1.59 -11.74
N VAL A 160 -7.86 -0.84 -11.74
CA VAL A 160 -8.89 -0.96 -12.79
C VAL A 160 -9.19 0.36 -13.49
N SER A 161 -8.76 1.48 -12.95
CA SER A 161 -9.10 2.78 -13.56
C SER A 161 -8.27 3.91 -12.95
N ARG A 162 -8.16 5.01 -13.73
CA ARG A 162 -7.65 6.32 -13.29
C ARG A 162 -8.57 7.41 -13.85
N ARG A 163 -9.74 7.55 -13.28
CA ARG A 163 -10.67 8.63 -13.66
C ARG A 163 -10.74 9.67 -12.54
N PRO A 164 -11.04 10.93 -12.84
CA PRO A 164 -11.15 11.94 -11.78
C PRO A 164 -12.15 11.56 -10.70
N PHE A 165 -11.82 11.91 -9.47
CA PHE A 165 -12.69 11.72 -8.31
C PHE A 165 -12.88 13.06 -7.60
N VAL A 166 -14.13 13.41 -7.34
CA VAL A 166 -14.48 14.59 -6.55
C VAL A 166 -15.01 14.11 -5.20
N GLY A 167 -14.33 14.49 -4.13
CA GLY A 167 -14.75 14.17 -2.78
C GLY A 167 -15.82 15.11 -2.25
N TRP A 168 -16.49 14.69 -1.16
CA TRP A 168 -17.51 15.51 -0.48
C TRP A 168 -16.92 16.77 0.18
N TRP A 169 -15.60 16.81 0.37
CA TRP A 169 -14.90 17.86 1.10
C TRP A 169 -14.15 18.80 0.14
N GLU A 170 -14.64 18.88 -1.09
CA GLU A 170 -14.27 19.92 -2.06
C GLU A 170 -12.85 19.79 -2.59
N TYR A 171 -12.34 18.56 -2.65
CA TYR A 171 -11.08 18.29 -3.34
C TYR A 171 -11.31 17.46 -4.60
N LEU A 172 -10.41 17.65 -5.54
CA LEU A 172 -10.40 16.94 -6.82
C LEU A 172 -9.12 16.12 -6.92
N LEU A 173 -9.25 14.83 -7.05
CA LEU A 173 -8.15 13.95 -7.41
C LEU A 173 -8.23 13.67 -8.91
N GLU A 174 -7.27 14.18 -9.67
CA GLU A 174 -7.30 14.08 -11.15
C GLU A 174 -7.05 12.65 -11.63
N LYS A 175 -6.15 11.91 -10.97
CA LYS A 175 -5.73 10.59 -11.43
C LYS A 175 -5.60 9.58 -10.27
N PRO A 176 -6.62 9.45 -9.41
CA PRO A 176 -6.54 8.45 -8.32
C PRO A 176 -6.54 7.03 -8.89
N ILE A 177 -5.96 6.12 -8.15
CA ILE A 177 -5.95 4.70 -8.51
C ILE A 177 -7.22 4.05 -7.97
N TYR A 178 -8.03 3.48 -8.85
CA TYR A 178 -9.19 2.67 -8.47
C TYR A 178 -8.78 1.21 -8.48
N THR A 179 -9.15 0.48 -7.44
CA THR A 179 -8.76 -0.93 -7.28
C THR A 179 -9.97 -1.82 -6.99
N ILE A 180 -9.83 -3.11 -7.32
CA ILE A 180 -10.77 -4.18 -6.97
C ILE A 180 -9.99 -5.40 -6.45
N PRO A 181 -10.55 -6.20 -5.53
CA PRO A 181 -11.78 -5.94 -4.77
C PRO A 181 -11.61 -4.81 -3.76
N MET A 182 -12.72 -4.28 -3.25
CA MET A 182 -12.70 -3.27 -2.22
C MET A 182 -12.22 -3.88 -0.89
N ASN A 183 -11.35 -3.16 -0.19
CA ASN A 183 -10.96 -3.51 1.18
C ASN A 183 -11.76 -2.63 2.16
N GLN A 184 -12.44 -3.24 3.12
CA GLN A 184 -13.28 -2.50 4.07
C GLN A 184 -12.47 -1.68 5.07
N SER A 185 -11.20 -2.03 5.27
CA SER A 185 -10.30 -1.32 6.20
C SER A 185 -9.39 -0.32 5.47
N TRP A 186 -9.91 0.28 4.39
CA TRP A 186 -9.13 1.15 3.48
C TRP A 186 -8.69 2.47 4.12
N ALA A 187 -9.36 2.94 5.17
CA ALA A 187 -9.15 4.28 5.72
C ALA A 187 -7.69 4.51 6.14
N GLY A 188 -6.94 5.29 5.38
CA GLY A 188 -5.53 5.60 5.61
C GLY A 188 -4.57 4.42 5.35
N ALA A 189 -5.07 3.30 4.83
CA ALA A 189 -4.23 2.15 4.50
C ALA A 189 -3.38 2.44 3.26
N PRO A 190 -2.07 2.20 3.27
CA PRO A 190 -1.25 2.39 2.08
C PRO A 190 -1.58 1.37 0.99
N LEU A 191 -1.43 1.82 -0.25
CA LEU A 191 -1.46 0.97 -1.45
C LEU A 191 0.00 0.73 -1.85
N VAL A 192 0.42 -0.52 -1.85
CA VAL A 192 1.84 -0.89 -2.01
C VAL A 192 2.00 -1.78 -3.24
N ASN A 193 3.02 -1.51 -4.03
CA ASN A 193 3.36 -2.36 -5.18
C ASN A 193 4.27 -3.52 -4.75
N SER A 194 4.63 -4.39 -5.70
CA SER A 194 5.50 -5.55 -5.45
C SER A 194 6.88 -5.18 -4.89
N ASN A 195 7.37 -3.97 -5.21
CA ASN A 195 8.69 -3.49 -4.76
C ASN A 195 8.66 -2.83 -3.37
N GLY A 196 7.46 -2.65 -2.81
CA GLY A 196 7.30 -2.01 -1.52
C GLY A 196 7.28 -0.49 -1.51
N UNK A 197 7.03 0.09 -2.48
CA UNK A 197 6.88 1.48 -2.55
C UNK A 197 5.44 1.80 -2.47
N UNK A 198 5.27 2.54 -1.75
CA UNK A 198 3.97 2.94 -1.59
C UNK A 198 3.56 3.99 -2.34
#